data_f7dd0c5aa87bb72afb96d4a91b9d34cd
#
_entry.id   f7dd0c5aa87bb72afb96d4a91b9d34cd
#
_cell.length_a   1.000
_cell.length_b   1.000
_cell.length_c   1.000
_cell.angle_alpha   90.00
_cell.angle_beta   90.00
_cell.angle_gamma   90.00
#
_symmetry.space_group_name_H-M   'P 1'
#
loop_
_entity.id
_entity.type
_entity.pdbx_description
1 polymer ?
#
loop_
_entity_poly.entity_id
_entity_poly.type
_entity_poly.pdbx_seq_one_letter_code
_entity_poly.pdbx_strand_id
1 'polypeptide(L)'
;GINVETDGILVLGNKRITGFDGLNYEPAHNKLKSGDYIIAINDKKVKYKEELIEAIQKSEGKDIKLTVRRGGEIINVIVTPAKTANGDYKIGTWIRDDTQGIGTLTFISTNGYFGALGHGITDIDTGQLMEIDEGNIYDADIMSIVKGKEGEPGELIGIIKQNEKNRIGSITDNTYQGIFGTVNHRYKMKEDFKPLKIGFKQEVKVGKAYIRCMVDGKLSDYEINIQKVDMSNSNQSKGLVIKITDERLLDLTGGI
;
A
#
# COMPACT_ATOMS: atom_id res chain seq x y z
N GLY A 1 6.93 -9.27 1.25
CA GLY A 1 6.97 -7.80 1.30
C GLY A 1 6.43 -7.19 0.03
N ILE A 2 5.89 -6.02 0.14
CA ILE A 2 5.25 -5.28 -0.95
C ILE A 2 5.99 -3.96 -1.09
N ASN A 3 6.28 -3.56 -2.32
CA ASN A 3 6.75 -2.25 -2.68
C ASN A 3 5.95 -1.75 -3.88
N VAL A 4 5.33 -0.59 -3.77
CA VAL A 4 4.55 0.03 -4.84
C VAL A 4 4.97 1.48 -5.05
N GLU A 5 4.99 1.91 -6.31
CA GLU A 5 5.20 3.29 -6.74
C GLU A 5 3.86 3.83 -7.25
N THR A 6 3.53 5.05 -6.87
CA THR A 6 2.28 5.69 -7.29
C THR A 6 2.36 6.19 -8.73
N ASP A 7 1.22 6.21 -9.40
CA ASP A 7 1.09 6.84 -10.72
C ASP A 7 1.02 8.37 -10.57
N GLY A 8 2.18 9.00 -10.41
CA GLY A 8 2.35 10.40 -10.04
C GLY A 8 2.62 10.59 -8.53
N ILE A 9 2.87 11.82 -8.12
CA ILE A 9 3.25 12.17 -6.75
C ILE A 9 1.99 12.51 -5.96
N LEU A 10 1.63 11.65 -4.98
CA LEU A 10 0.44 11.82 -4.14
C LEU A 10 0.59 12.99 -3.18
N VAL A 11 -0.38 13.88 -3.14
CA VAL A 11 -0.51 14.97 -2.19
C VAL A 11 -1.23 14.48 -0.94
N LEU A 12 -0.55 14.53 0.22
CA LEU A 12 -1.11 14.14 1.51
C LEU A 12 -1.83 15.30 2.21
N GLY A 13 -1.34 16.52 1.97
CA GLY A 13 -1.89 17.73 2.56
C GLY A 13 -0.97 18.93 2.41
N ASN A 14 -1.42 20.08 2.88
CA ASN A 14 -0.67 21.33 2.80
C ASN A 14 -0.30 21.83 4.20
N LYS A 15 0.80 22.57 4.28
CA LYS A 15 1.26 23.22 5.51
C LYS A 15 1.78 24.62 5.24
N ARG A 16 1.79 25.45 6.29
CA ARG A 16 2.50 26.72 6.30
C ARG A 16 4.00 26.52 6.23
N ILE A 17 4.68 27.43 5.55
CA ILE A 17 6.13 27.56 5.51
C ILE A 17 6.53 28.94 6.01
N THR A 18 7.56 28.98 6.87
CA THR A 18 8.15 30.27 7.28
C THR A 18 9.15 30.70 6.20
N GLY A 19 8.91 31.85 5.62
CA GLY A 19 9.76 32.47 4.63
C GLY A 19 11.08 33.01 5.21
N PHE A 20 12.00 33.38 4.34
CA PHE A 20 13.29 33.99 4.69
C PHE A 20 13.12 35.35 5.40
N ASP A 21 11.97 36.00 5.22
CA ASP A 21 11.56 37.27 5.84
C ASP A 21 10.84 37.07 7.19
N GLY A 22 10.69 35.82 7.66
CA GLY A 22 9.99 35.47 8.87
C GLY A 22 8.47 35.43 8.75
N LEU A 23 7.90 35.72 7.58
CA LEU A 23 6.47 35.64 7.34
C LEU A 23 6.04 34.21 7.03
N ASN A 24 4.77 33.91 7.25
CA ASN A 24 4.19 32.61 6.92
C ASN A 24 3.53 32.63 5.55
N TYR A 25 3.86 31.62 4.74
CA TYR A 25 3.36 31.42 3.38
C TYR A 25 2.61 30.11 3.27
N GLU A 26 1.58 30.09 2.44
CA GLU A 26 0.79 28.89 2.09
C GLU A 26 0.64 28.76 0.55
N PRO A 27 1.73 28.51 -0.20
CA PRO A 27 1.71 28.57 -1.67
C PRO A 27 0.71 27.61 -2.32
N ALA A 28 0.53 26.43 -1.74
CA ALA A 28 -0.38 25.38 -2.25
C ALA A 28 -1.82 25.50 -1.72
N HIS A 29 -2.10 26.45 -0.81
CA HIS A 29 -3.44 26.60 -0.21
C HIS A 29 -4.51 26.85 -1.28
N ASN A 30 -5.63 26.12 -1.19
CA ASN A 30 -6.74 26.14 -2.15
C ASN A 30 -6.37 25.73 -3.61
N LYS A 31 -5.12 25.35 -3.87
CA LYS A 31 -4.62 24.93 -5.19
C LYS A 31 -4.45 23.41 -5.25
N LEU A 32 -3.77 22.84 -4.27
CA LEU A 32 -3.61 21.40 -4.10
C LEU A 32 -4.49 20.89 -2.97
N LYS A 33 -4.98 19.68 -3.11
CA LYS A 33 -5.83 18.98 -2.13
C LYS A 33 -5.24 17.61 -1.80
N SER A 34 -5.50 17.12 -0.60
CA SER A 34 -5.22 15.73 -0.24
C SER A 34 -5.93 14.79 -1.24
N GLY A 35 -5.19 13.78 -1.73
CA GLY A 35 -5.66 12.86 -2.77
C GLY A 35 -5.39 13.29 -4.21
N ASP A 36 -4.81 14.47 -4.44
CA ASP A 36 -4.31 14.87 -5.76
C ASP A 36 -3.05 14.06 -6.12
N TYR A 37 -2.87 13.75 -7.40
CA TYR A 37 -1.61 13.24 -7.94
C TYR A 37 -0.96 14.27 -8.84
N ILE A 38 0.23 14.77 -8.50
CA ILE A 38 1.01 15.66 -9.34
C ILE A 38 1.71 14.79 -10.38
N ILE A 39 1.38 14.99 -11.66
CA ILE A 39 1.88 14.19 -12.79
C ILE A 39 2.84 14.94 -13.71
N ALA A 40 2.86 16.28 -13.66
CA ALA A 40 3.82 17.09 -14.38
C ALA A 40 4.04 18.44 -13.71
N ILE A 41 5.21 19.04 -13.96
CA ILE A 41 5.59 20.42 -13.63
C ILE A 41 6.13 21.12 -14.87
N ASN A 42 5.55 22.30 -15.22
CA ASN A 42 5.89 23.07 -16.41
C ASN A 42 5.91 22.19 -17.68
N ASP A 43 4.87 21.36 -17.84
CA ASP A 43 4.66 20.41 -18.94
C ASP A 43 5.67 19.25 -19.01
N LYS A 44 6.61 19.15 -18.07
CA LYS A 44 7.50 18.00 -17.92
C LYS A 44 6.91 17.00 -16.96
N LYS A 45 6.72 15.75 -17.38
CA LYS A 45 6.27 14.66 -16.52
C LYS A 45 7.20 14.48 -15.32
N VAL A 46 6.62 14.20 -14.16
CA VAL A 46 7.32 13.82 -12.93
C VAL A 46 6.69 12.55 -12.37
N LYS A 47 7.54 11.64 -11.92
CA LYS A 47 7.15 10.38 -11.28
C LYS A 47 7.60 10.37 -9.82
N TYR A 48 8.81 10.86 -9.56
CA TYR A 48 9.44 10.83 -8.25
C TYR A 48 9.44 12.19 -7.59
N LYS A 49 9.30 12.20 -6.26
CA LYS A 49 9.30 13.43 -5.44
C LYS A 49 10.58 14.26 -5.61
N GLU A 50 11.72 13.59 -5.84
CA GLU A 50 13.00 14.24 -6.08
C GLU A 50 12.96 15.12 -7.33
N GLU A 51 12.32 14.65 -8.40
CA GLU A 51 12.16 15.41 -9.66
C GLU A 51 11.32 16.66 -9.45
N LEU A 52 10.24 16.55 -8.67
CA LEU A 52 9.38 17.68 -8.31
C LEU A 52 10.13 18.68 -7.44
N ILE A 53 10.86 18.22 -6.42
CA ILE A 53 11.65 19.05 -5.52
C ILE A 53 12.71 19.82 -6.32
N GLU A 54 13.46 19.13 -7.19
CA GLU A 54 14.48 19.76 -8.03
C GLU A 54 13.89 20.83 -8.94
N ALA A 55 12.75 20.55 -9.57
CA ALA A 55 12.07 21.52 -10.44
C ALA A 55 11.58 22.75 -9.67
N ILE A 56 11.08 22.56 -8.44
CA ILE A 56 10.70 23.67 -7.55
C ILE A 56 11.91 24.52 -7.20
N GLN A 57 13.06 23.92 -6.87
CA GLN A 57 14.31 24.68 -6.61
C GLN A 57 14.75 25.49 -7.83
N LYS A 58 14.75 24.88 -9.01
CA LYS A 58 15.12 25.52 -10.28
C LYS A 58 14.19 26.67 -10.69
N SER A 59 12.98 26.74 -10.16
CA SER A 59 12.06 27.84 -10.44
C SER A 59 12.50 29.17 -9.84
N GLU A 60 13.38 29.14 -8.82
CA GLU A 60 13.85 30.32 -8.08
C GLU A 60 12.72 31.23 -7.57
N GLY A 61 11.58 30.62 -7.20
CA GLY A 61 10.41 31.32 -6.71
C GLY A 61 9.49 31.88 -7.80
N LYS A 62 9.76 31.61 -9.07
CA LYS A 62 8.84 31.94 -10.17
C LYS A 62 7.65 30.99 -10.15
N ASP A 63 6.54 31.45 -10.72
CA ASP A 63 5.34 30.64 -10.89
C ASP A 63 5.65 29.33 -11.60
N ILE A 64 5.15 28.24 -11.05
CA ILE A 64 5.19 26.90 -11.64
C ILE A 64 3.79 26.43 -11.98
N LYS A 65 3.65 25.79 -13.12
CA LYS A 65 2.42 25.11 -13.53
C LYS A 65 2.51 23.65 -13.13
N LEU A 66 1.64 23.22 -12.23
CA LEU A 66 1.49 21.80 -11.87
C LEU A 66 0.30 21.22 -12.62
N THR A 67 0.53 20.11 -13.33
CA THR A 67 -0.54 19.28 -13.89
C THR A 67 -0.90 18.22 -12.85
N VAL A 68 -2.15 18.18 -12.48
CA VAL A 68 -2.65 17.40 -11.35
C VAL A 68 -3.82 16.53 -11.80
N ARG A 69 -3.81 15.25 -11.43
CA ARG A 69 -4.96 14.38 -11.54
C ARG A 69 -5.72 14.40 -10.22
N ARG A 70 -6.99 14.84 -10.28
CA ARG A 70 -7.92 14.98 -9.15
C ARG A 70 -9.21 14.25 -9.46
N GLY A 71 -9.51 13.17 -8.74
CA GLY A 71 -10.74 12.39 -8.96
C GLY A 71 -10.91 11.89 -10.41
N GLY A 72 -9.80 11.55 -11.07
CA GLY A 72 -9.77 11.13 -12.48
C GLY A 72 -9.70 12.26 -13.50
N GLU A 73 -9.90 13.52 -13.11
CA GLU A 73 -9.80 14.69 -13.99
C GLU A 73 -8.40 15.30 -13.98
N ILE A 74 -7.95 15.77 -15.14
CA ILE A 74 -6.67 16.48 -15.27
C ILE A 74 -6.91 17.99 -15.19
N ILE A 75 -6.28 18.63 -14.22
CA ILE A 75 -6.34 20.08 -14.01
C ILE A 75 -4.93 20.69 -13.97
N ASN A 76 -4.84 21.97 -14.26
CA ASN A 76 -3.61 22.72 -14.09
C ASN A 76 -3.78 23.75 -12.98
N VAL A 77 -2.81 23.83 -12.09
CA VAL A 77 -2.75 24.83 -11.02
C VAL A 77 -1.43 25.57 -11.06
N ILE A 78 -1.47 26.89 -10.83
CA ILE A 78 -0.29 27.72 -10.75
C ILE A 78 0.06 27.92 -9.28
N VAL A 79 1.32 27.63 -8.93
CA VAL A 79 1.83 27.78 -7.56
C VAL A 79 3.12 28.61 -7.61
N THR A 80 3.23 29.58 -6.72
CA THR A 80 4.43 30.40 -6.55
C THR A 80 5.21 29.90 -5.35
N PRO A 81 6.35 29.21 -5.51
CA PRO A 81 7.13 28.70 -4.38
C PRO A 81 7.64 29.85 -3.49
N ALA A 82 7.60 29.63 -2.18
CA ALA A 82 8.16 30.58 -1.22
C ALA A 82 9.60 30.20 -0.85
N LYS A 83 10.48 31.21 -0.76
CA LYS A 83 11.85 31.04 -0.29
C LYS A 83 11.87 30.89 1.22
N THR A 84 12.47 29.84 1.74
CA THR A 84 12.62 29.58 3.18
C THR A 84 13.86 30.29 3.76
N ALA A 85 13.96 30.34 5.09
CA ALA A 85 15.12 30.88 5.79
C ALA A 85 16.44 30.17 5.41
N ASN A 86 16.38 28.90 5.04
CA ASN A 86 17.55 28.12 4.60
C ASN A 86 17.93 28.36 3.12
N GLY A 87 17.18 29.21 2.41
CA GLY A 87 17.42 29.52 1.00
C GLY A 87 16.71 28.60 0.01
N ASP A 88 16.08 27.51 0.47
CA ASP A 88 15.32 26.58 -0.36
C ASP A 88 13.99 27.18 -0.79
N TYR A 89 13.47 26.74 -1.94
CA TYR A 89 12.12 27.06 -2.39
C TYR A 89 11.17 25.92 -2.08
N LYS A 90 10.00 26.20 -1.51
CA LYS A 90 8.99 25.20 -1.14
C LYS A 90 7.59 25.66 -1.51
N ILE A 91 6.71 24.71 -1.76
CA ILE A 91 5.28 24.94 -2.00
C ILE A 91 4.40 24.64 -0.79
N GLY A 92 4.97 24.08 0.28
CA GLY A 92 4.24 23.79 1.52
C GLY A 92 3.27 22.62 1.39
N THR A 93 3.70 21.54 0.75
CA THR A 93 2.88 20.35 0.52
C THR A 93 3.61 19.10 1.01
N TRP A 94 2.89 18.23 1.72
CA TRP A 94 3.35 16.88 2.03
C TRP A 94 3.03 15.97 0.85
N ILE A 95 4.01 15.18 0.43
CA ILE A 95 3.91 14.34 -0.77
C ILE A 95 4.46 12.94 -0.52
N ARG A 96 3.96 11.96 -1.31
CA ARG A 96 4.41 10.57 -1.33
C ARG A 96 4.43 10.06 -2.77
N ASP A 97 5.41 9.24 -3.12
CA ASP A 97 5.55 8.62 -4.45
C ASP A 97 5.74 7.10 -4.38
N ASP A 98 5.98 6.57 -3.17
CA ASP A 98 6.11 5.14 -2.92
C ASP A 98 5.49 4.72 -1.59
N THR A 99 5.21 3.45 -1.46
CA THR A 99 4.87 2.85 -0.17
C THR A 99 5.34 1.41 -0.11
N GLN A 100 5.72 0.99 1.09
CA GLN A 100 6.23 -0.34 1.36
C GLN A 100 5.55 -0.92 2.59
N GLY A 101 5.38 -2.23 2.60
CA GLY A 101 4.78 -2.91 3.73
C GLY A 101 5.01 -4.43 3.73
N ILE A 102 4.82 -5.01 4.91
CA ILE A 102 4.71 -6.46 5.04
C ILE A 102 3.25 -6.83 4.80
N GLY A 103 3.04 -7.84 3.96
CA GLY A 103 1.70 -8.33 3.66
C GLY A 103 1.70 -9.82 3.37
N THR A 104 0.54 -10.40 3.33
CA THR A 104 0.35 -11.84 3.10
C THR A 104 0.07 -12.12 1.63
N LEU A 105 0.90 -12.96 1.03
CA LEU A 105 0.61 -13.60 -0.25
C LEU A 105 -0.44 -14.69 -0.01
N THR A 106 -1.66 -14.48 -0.49
CA THR A 106 -2.81 -15.32 -0.16
C THR A 106 -2.83 -16.60 -0.99
N PHE A 107 -2.61 -16.48 -2.30
CA PHE A 107 -2.57 -17.63 -3.21
C PHE A 107 -1.71 -17.35 -4.44
N ILE A 108 -1.26 -18.43 -5.06
CA ILE A 108 -0.70 -18.45 -6.42
C ILE A 108 -1.49 -19.52 -7.19
N SER A 109 -2.05 -19.12 -8.33
CA SER A 109 -2.76 -20.05 -9.23
C SER A 109 -1.80 -20.84 -10.11
N THR A 110 -2.27 -21.94 -10.68
CA THR A 110 -1.47 -22.82 -11.54
C THR A 110 -0.97 -22.16 -12.83
N ASN A 111 -1.62 -21.09 -13.26
CA ASN A 111 -1.22 -20.29 -14.42
C ASN A 111 -0.37 -19.05 -14.08
N GLY A 112 0.13 -18.97 -12.83
CA GLY A 112 1.08 -17.94 -12.41
C GLY A 112 0.48 -16.61 -12.00
N TYR A 113 -0.84 -16.51 -11.82
CA TYR A 113 -1.44 -15.34 -11.17
C TYR A 113 -1.39 -15.47 -9.66
N PHE A 114 -1.26 -14.35 -8.97
CA PHE A 114 -1.36 -14.32 -7.51
C PHE A 114 -2.41 -13.33 -7.03
N GLY A 115 -2.89 -13.56 -5.81
CA GLY A 115 -3.64 -12.60 -5.02
C GLY A 115 -3.01 -12.46 -3.64
N ALA A 116 -3.00 -11.23 -3.11
CA ALA A 116 -2.43 -10.95 -1.80
C ALA A 116 -3.26 -9.93 -1.02
N LEU A 117 -3.03 -9.84 0.26
CA LEU A 117 -3.66 -8.98 1.27
C LEU A 117 -5.11 -9.37 1.60
N GLY A 118 -6.05 -9.34 0.69
CA GLY A 118 -7.50 -9.43 0.94
C GLY A 118 -8.16 -8.06 1.18
N HIS A 119 -7.41 -6.99 0.97
CA HIS A 119 -7.84 -5.59 0.94
C HIS A 119 -6.90 -4.80 0.03
N GLY A 120 -7.34 -3.65 -0.45
CA GLY A 120 -6.51 -2.77 -1.27
C GLY A 120 -5.42 -2.08 -0.44
N ILE A 121 -4.39 -1.61 -1.15
CA ILE A 121 -3.42 -0.68 -0.58
C ILE A 121 -4.06 0.70 -0.63
N THR A 122 -4.33 1.25 0.55
CA THR A 122 -4.87 2.59 0.74
C THR A 122 -3.81 3.49 1.36
N ASP A 123 -3.80 4.74 0.98
CA ASP A 123 -2.96 5.72 1.64
C ASP A 123 -3.52 6.04 3.04
N ILE A 124 -2.67 5.97 4.05
CA ILE A 124 -3.07 6.09 5.46
C ILE A 124 -3.54 7.52 5.81
N ASP A 125 -3.02 8.53 5.11
CA ASP A 125 -3.33 9.94 5.39
C ASP A 125 -4.61 10.38 4.67
N THR A 126 -4.86 9.85 3.48
CA THR A 126 -6.04 10.19 2.66
C THR A 126 -7.18 9.18 2.79
N GLY A 127 -6.89 7.95 3.18
CA GLY A 127 -7.83 6.82 3.22
C GLY A 127 -8.29 6.34 1.83
N GLN A 128 -7.70 6.85 0.76
CA GLN A 128 -8.08 6.51 -0.61
C GLN A 128 -7.27 5.32 -1.12
N LEU A 129 -7.89 4.53 -2.01
CA LEU A 129 -7.19 3.47 -2.72
C LEU A 129 -6.08 4.10 -3.57
N MET A 130 -4.83 3.63 -3.40
CA MET A 130 -3.68 4.18 -4.13
C MET A 130 -3.73 3.77 -5.60
N GLU A 131 -3.50 4.73 -6.48
CA GLU A 131 -3.25 4.48 -7.89
C GLU A 131 -1.80 4.07 -8.07
N ILE A 132 -1.58 2.82 -8.52
CA ILE A 132 -0.27 2.20 -8.62
C ILE A 132 0.18 2.21 -10.08
N ASP A 133 1.38 2.71 -10.36
CA ASP A 133 2.05 2.61 -11.66
C ASP A 133 2.88 1.33 -11.74
N GLU A 134 3.74 1.11 -10.75
CA GLU A 134 4.54 -0.07 -10.63
C GLU A 134 4.43 -0.65 -9.22
N GLY A 135 4.34 -1.97 -9.14
CA GLY A 135 4.34 -2.67 -7.87
C GLY A 135 4.99 -4.04 -7.98
N ASN A 136 5.70 -4.40 -6.94
CA ASN A 136 6.37 -5.68 -6.87
C ASN A 136 6.18 -6.32 -5.50
N ILE A 137 6.12 -7.64 -5.48
CA ILE A 137 6.15 -8.44 -4.26
C ILE A 137 7.48 -9.16 -4.13
N TYR A 138 8.02 -9.19 -2.93
CA TYR A 138 9.33 -9.74 -2.59
C TYR A 138 9.24 -10.69 -1.41
N ASP A 139 10.22 -11.59 -1.29
CA ASP A 139 10.44 -12.29 -0.04
C ASP A 139 10.72 -11.29 1.09
N ALA A 140 10.28 -11.64 2.30
CA ALA A 140 10.53 -10.86 3.50
C ALA A 140 10.86 -11.80 4.67
N ASP A 141 11.69 -11.32 5.57
CA ASP A 141 11.95 -11.97 6.84
C ASP A 141 11.13 -11.28 7.93
N ILE A 142 10.32 -12.03 8.65
CA ILE A 142 9.61 -11.52 9.83
C ILE A 142 10.60 -11.47 11.00
N MET A 143 10.79 -10.28 11.54
CA MET A 143 11.74 -10.02 12.63
C MET A 143 11.08 -10.08 13.99
N SER A 144 9.84 -9.61 14.09
CA SER A 144 9.06 -9.63 15.33
C SER A 144 7.56 -9.55 15.03
N ILE A 145 6.78 -9.92 16.05
CA ILE A 145 5.32 -9.85 16.04
C ILE A 145 4.89 -8.97 17.21
N VAL A 146 4.18 -7.90 16.93
CA VAL A 146 3.45 -7.14 17.93
C VAL A 146 2.11 -7.84 18.11
N LYS A 147 1.89 -8.44 19.29
CA LYS A 147 0.66 -9.19 19.55
C LYS A 147 -0.56 -8.28 19.59
N GLY A 148 -1.62 -8.71 18.94
CA GLY A 148 -2.93 -8.06 19.02
C GLY A 148 -3.53 -8.15 20.40
N LYS A 149 -4.37 -7.18 20.75
CA LYS A 149 -5.20 -7.13 21.96
C LYS A 149 -6.62 -6.74 21.57
N GLU A 150 -7.56 -6.89 22.48
CA GLU A 150 -8.95 -6.48 22.23
C GLU A 150 -9.00 -4.97 21.83
N GLY A 151 -9.55 -4.69 20.64
CA GLY A 151 -9.63 -3.35 20.09
C GLY A 151 -8.35 -2.79 19.45
N GLU A 152 -7.22 -3.49 19.58
CA GLU A 152 -5.93 -3.11 19.03
C GLU A 152 -5.38 -4.27 18.18
N PRO A 153 -5.46 -4.21 16.83
CA PRO A 153 -4.89 -5.25 15.97
C PRO A 153 -3.36 -5.32 16.15
N GLY A 154 -2.82 -6.51 16.03
CA GLY A 154 -1.38 -6.70 16.07
C GLY A 154 -0.70 -6.35 14.74
N GLU A 155 0.64 -6.48 14.70
CA GLU A 155 1.45 -6.13 13.55
C GLU A 155 2.60 -7.12 13.34
N LEU A 156 2.89 -7.42 12.07
CA LEU A 156 4.09 -8.15 11.68
C LEU A 156 5.18 -7.16 11.25
N ILE A 157 6.31 -7.17 11.94
CA ILE A 157 7.46 -6.33 11.60
C ILE A 157 8.49 -7.20 10.88
N GLY A 158 8.96 -6.74 9.72
CA GLY A 158 9.89 -7.50 8.90
C GLY A 158 10.75 -6.65 7.98
N ILE A 159 11.70 -7.31 7.32
CA ILE A 159 12.61 -6.71 6.34
C ILE A 159 12.27 -7.26 4.96
N ILE A 160 11.99 -6.36 4.03
CA ILE A 160 11.73 -6.69 2.63
C ILE A 160 13.05 -6.86 1.89
N LYS A 161 13.23 -7.99 1.20
CA LYS A 161 14.44 -8.28 0.40
C LYS A 161 14.29 -7.72 -1.01
N GLN A 162 14.44 -6.41 -1.17
CA GLN A 162 14.21 -5.69 -2.43
C GLN A 162 15.35 -5.88 -3.45
N ASN A 163 15.48 -7.10 -3.97
CA ASN A 163 16.38 -7.38 -5.07
C ASN A 163 15.73 -8.39 -6.05
N GLU A 164 16.19 -8.41 -7.29
CA GLU A 164 15.63 -9.25 -8.34
C GLU A 164 15.60 -10.76 -8.01
N LYS A 165 16.56 -11.24 -7.22
CA LYS A 165 16.62 -12.65 -6.80
C LYS A 165 15.45 -13.03 -5.89
N ASN A 166 14.99 -12.08 -5.08
CA ASN A 166 13.91 -12.26 -4.11
C ASN A 166 12.57 -11.70 -4.60
N ARG A 167 12.50 -11.21 -5.84
CA ARG A 167 11.25 -10.75 -6.42
C ARG A 167 10.36 -11.93 -6.77
N ILE A 168 9.21 -12.01 -6.09
CA ILE A 168 8.21 -13.06 -6.29
C ILE A 168 7.38 -12.76 -7.54
N GLY A 169 6.97 -11.51 -7.74
CA GLY A 169 6.12 -11.14 -8.86
C GLY A 169 5.87 -9.65 -8.95
N SER A 170 5.10 -9.26 -9.97
CA SER A 170 4.70 -7.88 -10.23
C SER A 170 3.20 -7.71 -10.01
N ILE A 171 2.81 -6.61 -9.38
CA ILE A 171 1.43 -6.22 -9.13
C ILE A 171 0.91 -5.57 -10.41
N THR A 172 -0.27 -6.00 -10.86
CA THR A 172 -0.99 -5.39 -12.00
C THR A 172 -2.21 -4.60 -11.56
N ASP A 173 -2.79 -5.00 -10.43
CA ASP A 173 -4.05 -4.41 -9.97
C ASP A 173 -4.05 -4.18 -8.46
N ASN A 174 -4.48 -2.99 -8.05
CA ASN A 174 -4.83 -2.65 -6.68
C ASN A 174 -6.33 -2.39 -6.59
N THR A 175 -7.05 -3.27 -5.92
CA THR A 175 -8.51 -3.22 -5.81
C THR A 175 -8.94 -3.24 -4.36
N TYR A 176 -10.19 -2.93 -4.06
CA TYR A 176 -10.72 -3.02 -2.69
C TYR A 176 -10.69 -4.45 -2.10
N GLN A 177 -10.62 -5.48 -2.95
CA GLN A 177 -10.57 -6.88 -2.53
C GLN A 177 -9.15 -7.40 -2.30
N GLY A 178 -8.14 -6.67 -2.75
CA GLY A 178 -6.74 -7.07 -2.64
C GLY A 178 -5.88 -6.58 -3.79
N ILE A 179 -4.62 -6.95 -3.76
CA ILE A 179 -3.69 -6.76 -4.86
C ILE A 179 -3.57 -8.05 -5.66
N PHE A 180 -3.49 -7.91 -6.97
CA PHE A 180 -3.36 -9.03 -7.90
C PHE A 180 -2.19 -8.79 -8.85
N GLY A 181 -1.67 -9.86 -9.43
CA GLY A 181 -0.56 -9.74 -10.34
C GLY A 181 -0.06 -11.09 -10.86
N THR A 182 1.15 -11.08 -11.42
CA THR A 182 1.78 -12.24 -12.02
C THR A 182 3.08 -12.59 -11.32
N VAL A 183 3.30 -13.89 -11.12
CA VAL A 183 4.52 -14.42 -10.52
C VAL A 183 5.67 -14.33 -11.53
N ASN A 184 6.85 -13.94 -11.06
CA ASN A 184 8.06 -13.96 -11.86
C ASN A 184 8.39 -15.41 -12.28
N HIS A 185 8.63 -15.65 -13.56
CA HIS A 185 8.98 -16.96 -14.09
C HIS A 185 10.24 -17.59 -13.46
N ARG A 186 11.10 -16.78 -12.85
CA ARG A 186 12.30 -17.23 -12.11
C ARG A 186 12.02 -17.61 -10.66
N TYR A 187 10.84 -17.22 -10.13
CA TYR A 187 10.48 -17.55 -8.76
C TYR A 187 10.16 -19.04 -8.64
N LYS A 188 10.91 -19.71 -7.77
CA LYS A 188 10.65 -21.11 -7.44
C LYS A 188 9.84 -21.17 -6.15
N MET A 189 8.62 -21.66 -6.26
CA MET A 189 7.80 -21.94 -5.10
C MET A 189 8.52 -22.91 -4.16
N LYS A 190 8.50 -22.64 -2.87
CA LYS A 190 9.07 -23.56 -1.87
C LYS A 190 8.32 -24.88 -1.93
N GLU A 191 9.02 -26.01 -1.75
CA GLU A 191 8.47 -27.37 -1.90
C GLU A 191 7.28 -27.67 -0.97
N ASP A 192 7.13 -26.92 0.12
CA ASP A 192 6.05 -27.07 1.09
C ASP A 192 4.67 -26.60 0.57
N PHE A 193 4.64 -25.84 -0.52
CA PHE A 193 3.40 -25.34 -1.12
C PHE A 193 2.77 -26.38 -2.06
N LYS A 194 1.90 -27.22 -1.52
CA LYS A 194 1.13 -28.17 -2.33
C LYS A 194 -0.13 -27.50 -2.88
N PRO A 195 -0.51 -27.81 -4.14
CA PRO A 195 -1.76 -27.32 -4.70
C PRO A 195 -2.96 -27.74 -3.85
N LEU A 196 -3.87 -26.80 -3.59
CA LEU A 196 -5.14 -27.05 -2.93
C LEU A 196 -6.29 -26.86 -3.93
N LYS A 197 -7.31 -27.72 -3.82
CA LYS A 197 -8.54 -27.52 -4.58
C LYS A 197 -9.26 -26.27 -4.07
N ILE A 198 -9.73 -25.43 -5.00
CA ILE A 198 -10.55 -24.27 -4.65
C ILE A 198 -11.90 -24.76 -4.14
N GLY A 199 -12.29 -24.26 -2.95
CA GLY A 199 -13.65 -24.36 -2.43
C GLY A 199 -14.48 -23.15 -2.88
N PHE A 200 -15.71 -23.39 -3.32
CA PHE A 200 -16.61 -22.30 -3.69
C PHE A 200 -17.30 -21.71 -2.46
N LYS A 201 -17.71 -20.43 -2.55
CA LYS A 201 -18.41 -19.72 -1.47
C LYS A 201 -19.59 -20.52 -0.91
N GLN A 202 -20.34 -21.22 -1.77
CA GLN A 202 -21.51 -22.03 -1.42
C GLN A 202 -21.16 -23.29 -0.62
N GLU A 203 -19.91 -23.74 -0.67
CA GLU A 203 -19.41 -24.93 0.03
C GLU A 203 -18.93 -24.60 1.45
N VAL A 204 -18.72 -23.31 1.75
CA VAL A 204 -18.24 -22.86 3.07
C VAL A 204 -19.34 -23.07 4.11
N LYS A 205 -18.99 -23.77 5.20
CA LYS A 205 -19.89 -24.08 6.30
C LYS A 205 -19.34 -23.55 7.62
N VAL A 206 -20.24 -23.24 8.55
CA VAL A 206 -19.86 -22.96 9.94
C VAL A 206 -19.22 -24.19 10.56
N GLY A 207 -18.29 -24.00 11.48
CA GLY A 207 -17.60 -25.09 12.19
C GLY A 207 -16.08 -25.02 12.03
N LYS A 208 -15.43 -26.13 12.35
CA LYS A 208 -13.97 -26.28 12.34
C LYS A 208 -13.40 -26.12 10.94
N ALA A 209 -12.33 -25.30 10.86
CA ALA A 209 -11.54 -25.09 9.65
C ALA A 209 -10.09 -24.79 10.04
N TYR A 210 -9.24 -24.49 9.07
CA TYR A 210 -7.82 -24.20 9.30
C TYR A 210 -7.37 -22.97 8.52
N ILE A 211 -6.52 -22.14 9.14
CA ILE A 211 -5.74 -21.12 8.46
C ILE A 211 -4.34 -21.70 8.23
N ARG A 212 -3.89 -21.68 6.98
CA ARG A 212 -2.52 -22.03 6.63
C ARG A 212 -1.71 -20.77 6.47
N CYS A 213 -0.70 -20.58 7.32
CA CYS A 213 0.15 -19.39 7.28
C CYS A 213 1.57 -19.68 7.81
N MET A 214 2.47 -18.74 7.55
CA MET A 214 3.88 -18.81 7.94
C MET A 214 4.16 -17.69 8.94
N VAL A 215 3.82 -17.88 10.19
CA VAL A 215 3.99 -16.86 11.25
C VAL A 215 5.33 -17.04 11.98
N ASP A 216 5.74 -18.28 12.20
CA ASP A 216 6.95 -18.67 12.95
C ASP A 216 8.10 -19.17 12.04
N GLY A 217 8.08 -18.77 10.75
CA GLY A 217 9.07 -19.22 9.76
C GLY A 217 8.78 -20.58 9.16
N LYS A 218 7.71 -21.27 9.59
CA LYS A 218 7.24 -22.54 9.03
C LYS A 218 5.80 -22.43 8.54
N LEU A 219 5.51 -23.06 7.40
CA LEU A 219 4.14 -23.18 6.91
C LEU A 219 3.40 -24.17 7.79
N SER A 220 2.39 -23.70 8.51
CA SER A 220 1.63 -24.50 9.47
C SER A 220 0.13 -24.26 9.30
N ASP A 221 -0.66 -25.30 9.64
CA ASP A 221 -2.11 -25.22 9.72
C ASP A 221 -2.52 -24.94 11.17
N TYR A 222 -3.30 -23.89 11.36
CA TYR A 222 -3.81 -23.47 12.66
C TYR A 222 -5.33 -23.60 12.69
N GLU A 223 -5.85 -24.21 13.75
CA GLU A 223 -7.28 -24.45 13.89
C GLU A 223 -8.06 -23.15 14.13
N ILE A 224 -9.16 -23.02 13.43
CA ILE A 224 -10.15 -21.95 13.60
C ILE A 224 -11.56 -22.52 13.64
N ASN A 225 -12.51 -21.70 14.09
CA ASN A 225 -13.92 -21.98 13.98
C ASN A 225 -14.59 -20.90 13.14
N ILE A 226 -15.23 -21.28 12.02
CA ILE A 226 -16.08 -20.39 11.24
C ILE A 226 -17.40 -20.24 12.00
N GLN A 227 -17.66 -19.06 12.55
CA GLN A 227 -18.85 -18.76 13.34
C GLN A 227 -20.02 -18.31 12.48
N LYS A 228 -19.73 -17.58 11.38
CA LYS A 228 -20.76 -17.05 10.48
C LYS A 228 -20.22 -16.99 9.05
N VAL A 229 -21.09 -17.34 8.11
CA VAL A 229 -20.87 -17.15 6.67
C VAL A 229 -21.91 -16.16 6.17
N ASP A 230 -21.46 -15.03 5.64
CA ASP A 230 -22.35 -14.04 5.01
C ASP A 230 -22.43 -14.32 3.51
N MET A 231 -23.59 -14.75 3.07
CA MET A 231 -23.88 -15.06 1.67
C MET A 231 -24.49 -13.87 0.93
N SER A 232 -24.73 -12.74 1.61
CA SER A 232 -25.26 -11.54 0.97
C SER A 232 -24.29 -11.02 -0.09
N ASN A 233 -24.85 -10.48 -1.19
CA ASN A 233 -24.08 -9.81 -2.23
C ASN A 233 -23.70 -8.36 -1.82
N SER A 234 -23.55 -8.09 -0.53
CA SER A 234 -23.10 -6.76 -0.10
C SER A 234 -21.68 -6.52 -0.63
N ASN A 235 -21.41 -5.33 -1.09
CA ASN A 235 -20.07 -4.87 -1.52
C ASN A 235 -19.05 -4.84 -0.36
N GLN A 236 -19.39 -5.47 0.77
CA GLN A 236 -18.48 -5.57 1.92
C GLN A 236 -17.48 -6.69 1.68
N SER A 237 -16.21 -6.39 1.88
CA SER A 237 -15.09 -7.32 1.75
C SER A 237 -15.07 -8.44 2.81
N LYS A 238 -15.98 -8.41 3.81
CA LYS A 238 -16.02 -9.34 4.94
C LYS A 238 -17.15 -10.36 4.75
N GLY A 239 -16.80 -11.57 4.29
CA GLY A 239 -17.77 -12.66 4.08
C GLY A 239 -17.79 -13.73 5.17
N LEU A 240 -16.79 -13.77 6.05
CA LEU A 240 -16.66 -14.78 7.11
C LEU A 240 -16.37 -14.12 8.45
N VAL A 241 -17.01 -14.64 9.52
CA VAL A 241 -16.61 -14.39 10.90
C VAL A 241 -15.96 -15.65 11.42
N ILE A 242 -14.69 -15.54 11.79
CA ILE A 242 -13.89 -16.66 12.28
C ILE A 242 -13.42 -16.37 13.71
N LYS A 243 -13.27 -17.44 14.48
CA LYS A 243 -12.63 -17.43 15.80
C LYS A 243 -11.38 -18.31 15.73
N ILE A 244 -10.24 -17.78 16.10
CA ILE A 244 -9.01 -18.55 16.25
C ILE A 244 -9.15 -19.42 17.49
N THR A 245 -8.93 -20.73 17.36
CA THR A 245 -9.04 -21.71 18.44
C THR A 245 -7.70 -22.41 18.73
N ASP A 246 -6.72 -22.25 17.84
CA ASP A 246 -5.37 -22.77 18.02
C ASP A 246 -4.60 -21.90 19.03
N GLU A 247 -4.28 -22.48 20.20
CA GLU A 247 -3.55 -21.79 21.28
C GLU A 247 -2.18 -21.30 20.82
N ARG A 248 -1.49 -22.06 19.98
CA ARG A 248 -0.17 -21.72 19.46
C ARG A 248 -0.22 -20.46 18.61
N LEU A 249 -1.24 -20.30 17.74
CA LEU A 249 -1.41 -19.08 16.95
C LEU A 249 -1.78 -17.88 17.84
N LEU A 250 -2.64 -18.09 18.83
CA LEU A 250 -2.99 -17.05 19.82
C LEU A 250 -1.77 -16.61 20.62
N ASP A 251 -0.94 -17.55 21.06
CA ASP A 251 0.29 -17.24 21.79
C ASP A 251 1.32 -16.47 20.94
N LEU A 252 1.40 -16.76 19.64
CA LEU A 252 2.31 -16.08 18.74
C LEU A 252 1.83 -14.66 18.38
N THR A 253 0.54 -14.50 18.09
CA THR A 253 0.01 -13.29 17.44
C THR A 253 -0.94 -12.48 18.31
N GLY A 254 -1.48 -13.05 19.40
CA GLY A 254 -2.57 -12.45 20.16
C GLY A 254 -3.91 -12.44 19.42
N GLY A 255 -4.00 -13.14 18.28
CA GLY A 255 -5.22 -13.25 17.48
C GLY A 255 -5.26 -12.39 16.20
N ILE A 256 -4.09 -12.08 15.64
CA ILE A 256 -4.00 -11.46 14.30
C ILE A 256 -4.46 -12.45 13.24
#